data_5086e00139bc524ef3be71524c419722
#
_entry.id   5086e00139bc524ef3be71524c419722
#
_cell.length_a   1.000
_cell.length_b   1.000
_cell.length_c   1.000
_cell.angle_alpha   90.00
_cell.angle_beta   90.00
_cell.angle_gamma   90.00
#
_symmetry.space_group_name_H-M   'P 1'
#
loop_
_entity.id
_entity.type
_entity.pdbx_description
1 polymer ?
#
loop_
_entity_poly.entity_id
_entity_poly.type
_entity_poly.pdbx_seq_one_letter_code
_entity_poly.pdbx_strand_id
1 'polypeptide(L)'
;MKRRALLLAALFLPMAAHARTPTKKKKAAPHVRRPAKPVASRAARAPAGPQPLKEAKAQLVAFNTSPFPYRGLIPGTNKPFLDVRQGKRRGHTAANGEVCWEDTTYSDRRSLLYLPAGYNPELPSLIVLFLHGQGATLERDVMARQAVPRQVAESGKNVALVAPQLAFDAPDSSAGNFWRPGHLAAYIDEAAERLMRLYGDKRVGAHFNAAPVVIVSYSGGYLSTAYGLQRGGAPYRVKGVVLLDSLYGDEDKFAAWAAARRQTGFLLSAYTDSTRDGNAALENLLARRRIRYGNALPKSLTPGTVAFVSCGGADLHGDFVTHAWTTDPVKRALAMIPGYDPVAPRTKPAPRDAPHKRARKKA
;
A
#
# COMPACT_ATOMS: atom_id res chain seq x y z
N MET A 1 46.24 13.36 27.46
CA MET A 1 47.11 14.57 27.45
C MET A 1 46.92 15.30 26.13
N LYS A 2 46.81 16.63 26.21
CA LYS A 2 46.85 17.67 25.17
C LYS A 2 45.62 17.84 24.26
N ARG A 3 44.76 18.80 24.68
CA ARG A 3 43.79 19.55 23.91
C ARG A 3 44.51 20.48 22.90
N ARG A 4 43.98 20.67 21.74
CA ARG A 4 44.25 21.86 20.89
C ARG A 4 42.92 22.45 20.42
N ALA A 5 42.65 23.65 20.89
CA ALA A 5 41.61 24.56 20.42
C ALA A 5 42.15 25.36 19.22
N LEU A 6 41.32 25.59 18.21
CA LEU A 6 41.59 26.56 17.16
C LEU A 6 40.54 27.65 17.21
N LEU A 7 41.01 28.88 17.42
CA LEU A 7 40.29 30.15 17.36
C LEU A 7 40.05 30.51 15.86
N LEU A 8 38.86 30.94 15.51
CA LEU A 8 38.57 31.68 14.27
C LEU A 8 38.42 33.17 14.65
N ALA A 9 39.24 34.01 14.02
CA ALA A 9 39.19 35.46 14.10
C ALA A 9 38.24 36.02 13.05
N ALA A 10 37.32 36.91 13.45
CA ALA A 10 36.46 37.68 12.60
C ALA A 10 37.14 39.01 12.15
N LEU A 11 37.18 39.27 10.85
CA LEU A 11 37.66 40.52 10.28
C LEU A 11 36.46 41.44 10.01
N PHE A 12 36.42 42.59 10.65
CA PHE A 12 35.53 43.72 10.36
C PHE A 12 36.23 44.66 9.37
N LEU A 13 35.52 45.07 8.29
CA LEU A 13 35.92 46.17 7.39
C LEU A 13 34.87 47.28 7.49
N PRO A 14 35.30 48.59 7.56
CA PRO A 14 34.37 49.72 7.70
C PRO A 14 33.83 50.21 6.36
N MET A 15 32.53 50.55 6.34
CA MET A 15 31.82 51.22 5.21
C MET A 15 32.11 52.70 5.23
N ALA A 16 32.63 53.26 4.13
CA ALA A 16 32.78 54.70 3.91
C ALA A 16 31.47 55.33 3.35
N ALA A 17 30.99 56.35 4.00
CA ALA A 17 29.84 57.14 3.58
C ALA A 17 30.26 58.23 2.60
N HIS A 18 29.63 58.30 1.39
CA HIS A 18 29.78 59.44 0.45
C HIS A 18 28.52 60.33 0.51
N ALA A 19 28.75 61.59 0.90
CA ALA A 19 27.73 62.64 0.89
C ALA A 19 27.53 63.16 -0.57
N ARG A 20 26.28 63.32 -0.99
CA ARG A 20 25.92 63.98 -2.26
C ARG A 20 25.12 65.25 -1.99
N THR A 21 25.59 66.37 -2.58
CA THR A 21 25.01 67.70 -2.59
C THR A 21 23.70 67.78 -3.39
N PRO A 22 22.78 68.71 -3.06
CA PRO A 22 21.47 68.79 -3.69
C PRO A 22 21.47 69.70 -4.92
N THR A 23 20.94 69.24 -6.04
CA THR A 23 20.68 70.05 -7.25
C THR A 23 19.23 70.53 -7.29
N LYS A 24 19.04 71.84 -7.65
CA LYS A 24 17.77 72.56 -7.71
C LYS A 24 16.82 71.99 -8.77
N LYS A 25 15.57 71.73 -8.38
CA LYS A 25 14.47 71.27 -9.27
C LYS A 25 13.79 72.49 -9.92
N LYS A 26 13.71 72.47 -11.28
CA LYS A 26 12.79 73.33 -12.04
C LYS A 26 11.36 72.79 -11.93
N LYS A 27 10.38 73.72 -11.68
CA LYS A 27 8.94 73.43 -11.65
C LYS A 27 8.45 73.17 -13.10
N ALA A 28 7.81 72.04 -13.36
CA ALA A 28 7.04 71.76 -14.56
C ALA A 28 5.52 71.77 -14.20
N ALA A 29 4.72 72.27 -15.15
CA ALA A 29 3.28 72.51 -15.04
C ALA A 29 2.46 71.19 -14.92
N PRO A 30 1.26 71.22 -14.40
CA PRO A 30 0.46 70.01 -14.15
C PRO A 30 -0.21 69.51 -15.42
N HIS A 31 0.19 68.30 -15.87
CA HIS A 31 -0.56 67.54 -16.85
C HIS A 31 -1.75 66.84 -16.17
N VAL A 32 -2.95 67.16 -16.60
CA VAL A 32 -4.19 66.47 -16.24
C VAL A 32 -4.15 65.06 -16.79
N ARG A 33 -3.96 64.05 -15.94
CA ARG A 33 -4.06 62.63 -16.29
C ARG A 33 -5.52 62.21 -16.35
N ARG A 34 -6.00 61.78 -17.52
CA ARG A 34 -7.24 61.03 -17.68
C ARG A 34 -7.19 59.76 -16.78
N PRO A 35 -8.26 59.37 -16.11
CA PRO A 35 -8.28 58.14 -15.32
C PRO A 35 -8.17 56.94 -16.26
N ALA A 36 -7.14 56.11 -16.05
CA ALA A 36 -6.99 54.83 -16.70
C ALA A 36 -8.12 53.89 -16.21
N LYS A 37 -8.80 53.24 -17.15
CA LYS A 37 -9.78 52.17 -16.82
C LYS A 37 -9.05 51.09 -16.01
N PRO A 38 -9.68 50.54 -14.94
CA PRO A 38 -9.10 49.49 -14.19
C PRO A 38 -8.91 48.25 -15.11
N VAL A 39 -7.68 47.88 -15.35
CA VAL A 39 -7.34 46.57 -15.93
C VAL A 39 -7.69 45.56 -14.86
N ALA A 40 -8.78 44.81 -15.10
CA ALA A 40 -9.11 43.66 -14.24
C ALA A 40 -7.91 42.72 -14.19
N SER A 41 -7.21 42.69 -13.07
CA SER A 41 -6.16 41.71 -12.83
C SER A 41 -6.82 40.34 -12.91
N ARG A 42 -6.47 39.59 -13.96
CA ARG A 42 -6.84 38.17 -14.07
C ARG A 42 -6.13 37.48 -12.89
N ALA A 43 -6.86 37.35 -11.79
CA ALA A 43 -6.37 36.60 -10.63
C ALA A 43 -5.87 35.26 -11.18
N ALA A 44 -4.58 34.98 -11.05
CA ALA A 44 -4.01 33.72 -11.44
C ALA A 44 -4.77 32.63 -10.68
N ARG A 45 -5.55 31.83 -11.41
CA ARG A 45 -6.30 30.71 -10.84
C ARG A 45 -5.25 29.82 -10.18
N ALA A 46 -5.39 29.60 -8.85
CA ALA A 46 -4.51 28.68 -8.14
C ALA A 46 -4.43 27.36 -8.92
N PRO A 47 -3.25 26.76 -9.07
CA PRO A 47 -3.11 25.52 -9.82
C PRO A 47 -4.09 24.48 -9.24
N ALA A 48 -4.91 23.89 -10.11
CA ALA A 48 -5.88 22.87 -9.69
C ALA A 48 -5.14 21.77 -8.93
N GLY A 49 -5.74 21.30 -7.82
CA GLY A 49 -5.25 20.16 -7.05
C GLY A 49 -5.11 18.91 -7.91
N PRO A 50 -4.51 17.82 -7.37
CA PRO A 50 -4.47 16.54 -8.05
C PRO A 50 -5.88 16.09 -8.42
N GLN A 51 -6.05 15.53 -9.63
CA GLN A 51 -7.37 15.13 -10.14
C GLN A 51 -7.53 13.60 -10.08
N PRO A 52 -8.74 13.06 -9.91
CA PRO A 52 -8.96 11.63 -10.04
C PRO A 52 -8.43 11.09 -11.37
N LEU A 53 -7.85 9.88 -11.37
CA LEU A 53 -7.36 9.25 -12.59
C LEU A 53 -8.52 8.98 -13.55
N LYS A 54 -8.40 9.42 -14.79
CA LYS A 54 -9.39 9.14 -15.84
C LYS A 54 -9.35 7.68 -16.26
N GLU A 55 -8.16 7.10 -16.32
CA GLU A 55 -7.89 5.73 -16.76
C GLU A 55 -7.04 5.00 -15.72
N ALA A 56 -7.18 3.69 -15.69
CA ALA A 56 -6.34 2.85 -14.84
C ALA A 56 -4.88 2.89 -15.33
N LYS A 57 -3.94 2.82 -14.39
CA LYS A 57 -2.51 2.72 -14.67
C LYS A 57 -1.95 1.45 -14.05
N ALA A 58 -1.20 0.69 -14.84
CA ALA A 58 -0.51 -0.52 -14.39
C ALA A 58 0.95 -0.49 -14.86
N GLN A 59 1.86 -0.96 -14.02
CA GLN A 59 3.28 -1.06 -14.37
C GLN A 59 3.96 -2.18 -13.58
N LEU A 60 4.83 -2.94 -14.26
CA LEU A 60 5.81 -3.81 -13.62
C LEU A 60 7.13 -3.06 -13.49
N VAL A 61 7.60 -2.85 -12.26
CA VAL A 61 8.79 -2.02 -11.96
C VAL A 61 9.73 -2.78 -11.03
N ALA A 62 11.01 -2.76 -11.34
CA ALA A 62 12.02 -3.31 -10.44
C ALA A 62 12.16 -2.44 -9.19
N PHE A 63 12.10 -3.09 -8.02
CA PHE A 63 12.30 -2.45 -6.71
C PHE A 63 13.71 -2.72 -6.18
N ASN A 64 14.27 -1.75 -5.48
CA ASN A 64 15.51 -1.93 -4.72
C ASN A 64 15.27 -2.77 -3.46
N THR A 65 14.08 -2.67 -2.90
CA THR A 65 13.61 -3.39 -1.73
C THR A 65 12.82 -4.66 -2.06
N SER A 66 12.97 -5.21 -3.27
CA SER A 66 12.30 -6.47 -3.67
C SER A 66 12.61 -7.62 -2.69
N PRO A 67 11.69 -8.61 -2.56
CA PRO A 67 11.94 -9.79 -1.74
C PRO A 67 13.19 -10.55 -2.15
N PHE A 68 13.48 -10.59 -3.43
CA PHE A 68 14.63 -11.26 -4.02
C PHE A 68 15.45 -10.33 -4.92
N PRO A 69 16.76 -10.56 -5.09
CA PRO A 69 17.54 -11.67 -4.54
C PRO A 69 17.79 -11.54 -3.03
N TYR A 70 17.87 -12.67 -2.34
CA TYR A 70 18.22 -12.77 -0.92
C TYR A 70 19.41 -13.71 -0.72
N ARG A 71 20.41 -13.28 0.04
CA ARG A 71 21.66 -14.01 0.26
C ARG A 71 22.03 -14.10 1.75
N GLY A 72 21.03 -13.93 2.62
CA GLY A 72 21.20 -14.02 4.08
C GLY A 72 21.00 -15.43 4.61
N LEU A 73 20.82 -15.52 5.93
CA LEU A 73 20.51 -16.74 6.65
C LEU A 73 19.00 -16.93 6.77
N ILE A 74 18.52 -18.17 6.78
CA ILE A 74 17.14 -18.49 7.12
C ILE A 74 16.93 -18.20 8.61
N PRO A 75 15.95 -17.38 8.99
CA PRO A 75 15.72 -17.02 10.38
C PRO A 75 15.47 -18.23 11.29
N GLY A 76 16.00 -18.19 12.50
CA GLY A 76 15.91 -19.28 13.46
C GLY A 76 16.85 -20.45 13.17
N THR A 77 17.63 -20.36 12.09
CA THR A 77 18.67 -21.33 11.73
C THR A 77 20.00 -20.60 11.49
N ASN A 78 21.10 -21.31 11.50
CA ASN A 78 22.40 -20.80 11.07
C ASN A 78 22.72 -21.19 9.62
N LYS A 79 21.71 -21.59 8.85
CA LYS A 79 21.86 -22.06 7.47
C LYS A 79 21.72 -20.90 6.48
N PRO A 80 22.61 -20.82 5.47
CA PRO A 80 22.42 -19.87 4.38
C PRO A 80 21.14 -20.22 3.59
N PHE A 81 20.46 -19.19 3.08
CA PHE A 81 19.30 -19.40 2.21
C PHE A 81 19.71 -20.13 0.92
N LEU A 82 20.77 -19.66 0.25
CA LEU A 82 21.32 -20.33 -0.92
C LEU A 82 22.29 -21.44 -0.45
N ASP A 83 21.74 -22.63 -0.23
CA ASP A 83 22.41 -23.79 0.37
C ASP A 83 23.00 -24.75 -0.66
N VAL A 84 22.69 -24.58 -1.96
CA VAL A 84 23.17 -25.40 -3.06
C VAL A 84 24.07 -24.60 -3.99
N ARG A 85 25.15 -25.25 -4.49
CA ARG A 85 26.06 -24.65 -5.47
C ARG A 85 26.39 -25.66 -6.58
N GLN A 86 26.28 -25.21 -7.83
CA GLN A 86 26.70 -25.96 -9.01
C GLN A 86 27.54 -25.05 -9.91
N GLY A 87 28.85 -25.19 -9.89
CA GLY A 87 29.75 -24.26 -10.55
C GLY A 87 29.57 -22.81 -10.00
N LYS A 88 29.18 -21.89 -10.87
CA LYS A 88 28.89 -20.49 -10.51
C LYS A 88 27.43 -20.26 -10.07
N ARG A 89 26.54 -21.21 -10.35
CA ARG A 89 25.13 -21.12 -9.96
C ARG A 89 24.95 -21.39 -8.47
N ARG A 90 24.04 -20.69 -7.85
CA ARG A 90 23.59 -20.89 -6.47
C ARG A 90 22.09 -21.17 -6.48
N GLY A 91 21.66 -21.99 -5.55
CA GLY A 91 20.26 -22.36 -5.41
C GLY A 91 19.87 -22.55 -3.96
N HIS A 92 18.57 -22.74 -3.77
CA HIS A 92 17.94 -23.08 -2.51
C HIS A 92 17.19 -24.38 -2.64
N THR A 93 17.31 -25.26 -1.65
CA THR A 93 16.51 -26.47 -1.56
C THR A 93 15.15 -26.13 -0.94
N ALA A 94 14.09 -26.10 -1.76
CA ALA A 94 12.73 -25.87 -1.32
C ALA A 94 12.23 -26.99 -0.36
N ALA A 95 11.14 -26.74 0.37
CA ALA A 95 10.62 -27.68 1.36
C ALA A 95 10.25 -29.07 0.78
N ASN A 96 9.92 -29.14 -0.50
CA ASN A 96 9.65 -30.40 -1.21
C ASN A 96 10.93 -31.13 -1.69
N GLY A 97 12.13 -30.58 -1.42
CA GLY A 97 13.43 -31.13 -1.84
C GLY A 97 13.88 -30.68 -3.23
N GLU A 98 13.09 -29.91 -3.96
CA GLU A 98 13.48 -29.37 -5.27
C GLU A 98 14.51 -28.26 -5.13
N VAL A 99 15.51 -28.21 -6.01
CA VAL A 99 16.50 -27.14 -6.04
C VAL A 99 16.03 -26.03 -6.96
N CYS A 100 15.72 -24.89 -6.36
CA CYS A 100 15.35 -23.65 -7.05
C CYS A 100 16.58 -22.76 -7.22
N TRP A 101 16.90 -22.37 -8.45
CA TRP A 101 18.12 -21.63 -8.75
C TRP A 101 17.94 -20.11 -8.60
N GLU A 102 18.98 -19.42 -8.08
CA GLU A 102 18.95 -17.96 -7.85
C GLU A 102 18.66 -17.20 -9.14
N ASP A 103 19.29 -17.58 -10.25
CA ASP A 103 19.19 -16.88 -11.54
C ASP A 103 17.82 -17.02 -12.21
N THR A 104 17.06 -18.06 -11.92
CA THR A 104 15.73 -18.31 -12.50
C THR A 104 14.59 -18.01 -11.54
N THR A 105 14.76 -18.30 -10.25
CA THR A 105 13.70 -18.25 -9.26
C THR A 105 13.78 -17.01 -8.37
N TYR A 106 14.99 -16.58 -8.01
CA TYR A 106 15.21 -15.55 -6.98
C TYR A 106 15.91 -14.30 -7.52
N SER A 107 15.75 -13.99 -8.80
CA SER A 107 16.38 -12.84 -9.45
C SER A 107 15.38 -11.76 -9.88
N ASP A 108 14.09 -12.09 -9.98
CA ASP A 108 13.07 -11.12 -10.38
C ASP A 108 12.80 -10.10 -9.26
N ARG A 109 13.08 -8.85 -9.56
CA ARG A 109 12.92 -7.72 -8.62
C ARG A 109 11.65 -6.93 -8.88
N ARG A 110 10.82 -7.37 -9.83
CA ARG A 110 9.64 -6.61 -10.22
C ARG A 110 8.54 -6.65 -9.15
N SER A 111 7.84 -5.56 -9.08
CA SER A 111 6.55 -5.45 -8.39
C SER A 111 5.52 -4.91 -9.37
N LEU A 112 4.31 -5.44 -9.31
CA LEU A 112 3.15 -4.87 -9.99
C LEU A 112 2.66 -3.68 -9.17
N LEU A 113 2.53 -2.55 -9.84
CA LEU A 113 1.83 -1.36 -9.34
C LEU A 113 0.56 -1.17 -10.15
N TYR A 114 -0.55 -0.89 -9.48
CA TYR A 114 -1.81 -0.62 -10.14
C TYR A 114 -2.61 0.45 -9.41
N LEU A 115 -3.10 1.41 -10.18
CA LEU A 115 -4.04 2.46 -9.75
C LEU A 115 -5.30 2.36 -10.61
N PRO A 116 -6.48 2.12 -10.04
CA PRO A 116 -7.71 2.02 -10.83
C PRO A 116 -8.13 3.37 -11.43
N ALA A 117 -8.95 3.33 -12.47
CA ALA A 117 -9.67 4.51 -12.92
C ALA A 117 -10.52 5.06 -11.77
N GLY A 118 -10.59 6.37 -11.63
CA GLY A 118 -11.27 7.02 -10.51
C GLY A 118 -10.45 7.13 -9.23
N TYR A 119 -9.23 6.55 -9.15
CA TYR A 119 -8.38 6.74 -7.98
C TYR A 119 -8.16 8.23 -7.71
N ASN A 120 -8.51 8.67 -6.49
CA ASN A 120 -8.49 10.09 -6.12
C ASN A 120 -7.56 10.33 -4.91
N PRO A 121 -6.41 11.00 -5.08
CA PRO A 121 -5.48 11.29 -3.98
C PRO A 121 -5.97 12.40 -3.03
N GLU A 122 -7.07 13.09 -3.33
CA GLU A 122 -7.71 14.05 -2.44
C GLU A 122 -8.59 13.34 -1.37
N LEU A 123 -8.82 12.03 -1.52
CA LEU A 123 -9.65 11.22 -0.62
C LEU A 123 -8.79 10.21 0.16
N PRO A 124 -9.26 9.77 1.34
CA PRO A 124 -8.63 8.65 2.03
C PRO A 124 -8.46 7.44 1.09
N SER A 125 -7.30 6.81 1.13
CA SER A 125 -7.01 5.62 0.32
C SER A 125 -6.30 4.54 1.12
N LEU A 126 -6.30 3.33 0.56
CA LEU A 126 -5.54 2.18 1.02
C LEU A 126 -4.48 1.78 0.00
N ILE A 127 -3.38 1.22 0.47
CA ILE A 127 -2.50 0.39 -0.33
C ILE A 127 -2.78 -1.07 0.01
N VAL A 128 -3.13 -1.87 -1.00
CA VAL A 128 -3.17 -3.32 -0.88
C VAL A 128 -1.80 -3.87 -1.27
N LEU A 129 -1.17 -4.57 -0.34
CA LEU A 129 0.01 -5.39 -0.60
C LEU A 129 -0.45 -6.83 -0.79
N PHE A 130 -0.44 -7.29 -2.05
CA PHE A 130 -0.82 -8.65 -2.40
C PHE A 130 0.42 -9.55 -2.50
N LEU A 131 0.44 -10.61 -1.69
CA LEU A 131 1.52 -11.60 -1.62
C LEU A 131 1.01 -12.93 -2.18
N HIS A 132 1.51 -13.29 -3.37
CA HIS A 132 1.06 -14.46 -4.11
C HIS A 132 1.58 -15.78 -3.52
N GLY A 133 1.00 -16.90 -3.94
CA GLY A 133 1.40 -18.24 -3.54
C GLY A 133 2.58 -18.82 -4.34
N GLN A 134 2.92 -20.07 -4.03
CA GLN A 134 3.92 -20.86 -4.76
C GLN A 134 3.54 -21.03 -6.24
N GLY A 135 4.54 -21.24 -7.09
CA GLY A 135 4.36 -21.48 -8.52
C GLY A 135 3.77 -20.30 -9.30
N ALA A 136 3.64 -19.12 -8.68
CA ALA A 136 2.98 -17.98 -9.34
C ALA A 136 3.98 -17.00 -9.96
N THR A 137 3.52 -16.35 -11.03
CA THR A 137 4.16 -15.19 -11.62
C THR A 137 3.20 -13.98 -11.61
N LEU A 138 3.75 -12.77 -11.66
CA LEU A 138 2.91 -11.57 -11.66
C LEU A 138 1.99 -11.52 -12.88
N GLU A 139 2.52 -11.80 -14.07
CA GLU A 139 1.77 -11.69 -15.31
C GLU A 139 0.74 -12.81 -15.47
N ARG A 140 1.19 -14.09 -15.35
CA ARG A 140 0.33 -15.25 -15.58
C ARG A 140 -0.75 -15.39 -14.52
N ASP A 141 -0.35 -15.21 -13.25
CA ASP A 141 -1.22 -15.52 -12.13
C ASP A 141 -1.88 -14.27 -11.55
N VAL A 142 -1.12 -13.31 -11.03
CA VAL A 142 -1.69 -12.17 -10.30
C VAL A 142 -2.52 -11.28 -11.21
N MET A 143 -2.00 -10.98 -12.41
CA MET A 143 -2.69 -10.09 -13.36
C MET A 143 -3.78 -10.82 -14.15
N ALA A 144 -3.48 -12.00 -14.73
CA ALA A 144 -4.38 -12.69 -15.63
C ALA A 144 -5.30 -13.68 -14.89
N ARG A 145 -4.76 -14.80 -14.38
CA ARG A 145 -5.59 -15.90 -13.83
C ARG A 145 -6.38 -15.47 -12.59
N GLN A 146 -5.76 -14.78 -11.64
CA GLN A 146 -6.39 -14.32 -10.40
C GLN A 146 -7.07 -12.96 -10.56
N ALA A 147 -6.78 -12.23 -11.64
CA ALA A 147 -7.35 -10.93 -11.98
C ALA A 147 -7.36 -9.94 -10.79
N VAL A 148 -6.31 -9.93 -9.97
CA VAL A 148 -6.24 -9.11 -8.74
C VAL A 148 -6.42 -7.62 -9.04
N PRO A 149 -5.81 -7.03 -10.11
CA PRO A 149 -6.07 -5.62 -10.46
C PRO A 149 -7.55 -5.32 -10.73
N ARG A 150 -8.26 -6.22 -11.44
CA ARG A 150 -9.71 -6.08 -11.68
C ARG A 150 -10.49 -6.14 -10.36
N GLN A 151 -10.19 -7.10 -9.50
CA GLN A 151 -10.85 -7.23 -8.18
C GLN A 151 -10.65 -5.97 -7.32
N VAL A 152 -9.44 -5.37 -7.35
CA VAL A 152 -9.14 -4.10 -6.68
C VAL A 152 -9.97 -2.96 -7.27
N ALA A 153 -10.00 -2.83 -8.60
CA ALA A 153 -10.77 -1.79 -9.28
C ALA A 153 -12.27 -1.86 -8.98
N GLU A 154 -12.81 -3.08 -8.95
CA GLU A 154 -14.24 -3.33 -8.72
C GLU A 154 -14.64 -3.37 -7.24
N SER A 155 -13.69 -3.18 -6.30
CA SER A 155 -13.99 -3.19 -4.87
C SER A 155 -14.87 -2.02 -4.41
N GLY A 156 -15.02 -1.00 -5.24
CA GLY A 156 -15.71 0.24 -4.89
C GLY A 156 -14.96 1.08 -3.87
N LYS A 157 -13.66 0.87 -3.71
CA LYS A 157 -12.80 1.58 -2.76
C LYS A 157 -11.69 2.35 -3.46
N ASN A 158 -11.22 3.41 -2.83
CA ASN A 158 -10.07 4.18 -3.29
C ASN A 158 -8.77 3.46 -2.90
N VAL A 159 -8.34 2.53 -3.73
CA VAL A 159 -7.28 1.55 -3.40
C VAL A 159 -6.20 1.53 -4.46
N ALA A 160 -4.94 1.56 -4.04
CA ALA A 160 -3.78 1.25 -4.86
C ALA A 160 -3.33 -0.20 -4.61
N LEU A 161 -2.90 -0.93 -5.65
CA LEU A 161 -2.36 -2.27 -5.53
C LEU A 161 -0.83 -2.26 -5.72
N VAL A 162 -0.16 -3.01 -4.87
CA VAL A 162 1.26 -3.35 -4.98
C VAL A 162 1.40 -4.85 -4.78
N ALA A 163 2.08 -5.55 -5.69
CA ALA A 163 2.34 -6.97 -5.54
C ALA A 163 3.79 -7.28 -5.96
N PRO A 164 4.69 -7.68 -5.04
CA PRO A 164 6.03 -8.10 -5.40
C PRO A 164 6.02 -9.47 -6.07
N GLN A 165 6.99 -9.73 -6.97
CA GLN A 165 7.33 -11.09 -7.31
C GLN A 165 8.04 -11.72 -6.11
N LEU A 166 7.45 -12.79 -5.56
CA LEU A 166 8.10 -13.71 -4.62
C LEU A 166 8.97 -14.71 -5.39
N ALA A 167 9.16 -15.95 -4.90
CA ALA A 167 9.83 -16.99 -5.67
C ALA A 167 9.11 -17.18 -7.02
N PHE A 168 9.85 -16.95 -8.12
CA PHE A 168 9.27 -16.97 -9.47
C PHE A 168 9.02 -18.40 -9.92
N ASP A 169 7.77 -18.73 -10.22
CA ASP A 169 7.33 -20.01 -10.81
C ASP A 169 7.92 -21.25 -10.11
N ALA A 170 7.98 -21.25 -8.79
CA ALA A 170 8.63 -22.29 -8.01
C ALA A 170 7.80 -22.71 -6.79
N PRO A 171 7.94 -23.99 -6.35
CA PRO A 171 7.25 -24.53 -5.18
C PRO A 171 7.92 -24.09 -3.87
N ASP A 172 8.18 -22.78 -3.74
CA ASP A 172 8.85 -22.18 -2.59
C ASP A 172 8.06 -20.99 -2.03
N SER A 173 7.96 -20.94 -0.70
CA SER A 173 7.30 -19.88 0.04
C SER A 173 8.28 -18.91 0.73
N SER A 174 9.56 -19.04 0.50
CA SER A 174 10.59 -18.25 1.18
C SER A 174 10.34 -16.76 1.11
N ALA A 175 10.48 -16.09 2.24
CA ALA A 175 10.16 -14.66 2.36
C ALA A 175 11.27 -13.73 1.85
N GLY A 176 12.46 -14.28 1.57
CA GLY A 176 13.57 -13.48 1.06
C GLY A 176 13.95 -12.32 1.97
N ASN A 177 14.07 -11.14 1.41
CA ASN A 177 14.41 -9.93 2.18
C ASN A 177 13.35 -9.55 3.23
N PHE A 178 12.09 -10.02 3.15
CA PHE A 178 11.11 -9.81 4.22
C PHE A 178 11.48 -10.51 5.54
N TRP A 179 12.44 -11.41 5.52
CA TRP A 179 13.08 -11.94 6.73
C TRP A 179 13.93 -10.90 7.47
N ARG A 180 14.38 -9.83 6.80
CA ARG A 180 15.24 -8.81 7.40
C ARG A 180 14.44 -7.83 8.25
N PRO A 181 14.95 -7.45 9.44
CA PRO A 181 14.33 -6.39 10.24
C PRO A 181 14.17 -5.09 9.44
N GLY A 182 13.01 -4.46 9.54
CA GLY A 182 12.70 -3.18 8.88
C GLY A 182 12.42 -3.25 7.39
N HIS A 183 12.54 -4.42 6.75
CA HIS A 183 12.46 -4.50 5.29
C HIS A 183 11.06 -4.24 4.73
N LEU A 184 9.99 -4.67 5.42
CA LEU A 184 8.63 -4.35 4.98
C LEU A 184 8.37 -2.83 4.99
N ALA A 185 8.88 -2.11 5.99
CA ALA A 185 8.78 -0.65 6.02
C ALA A 185 9.46 -0.03 4.80
N ALA A 186 10.72 -0.41 4.53
CA ALA A 186 11.47 0.07 3.37
C ALA A 186 10.76 -0.27 2.03
N TYR A 187 10.16 -1.46 1.93
CA TYR A 187 9.38 -1.88 0.76
C TYR A 187 8.13 -1.01 0.57
N ILE A 188 7.38 -0.72 1.65
CA ILE A 188 6.19 0.13 1.62
C ILE A 188 6.57 1.58 1.24
N ASP A 189 7.69 2.08 1.73
CA ASP A 189 8.16 3.43 1.41
C ASP A 189 8.57 3.55 -0.06
N GLU A 190 9.29 2.56 -0.61
CA GLU A 190 9.59 2.51 -2.05
C GLU A 190 8.30 2.36 -2.87
N ALA A 191 7.34 1.55 -2.42
CA ALA A 191 6.05 1.39 -3.09
C ALA A 191 5.28 2.72 -3.16
N ALA A 192 5.26 3.49 -2.08
CA ALA A 192 4.63 4.81 -2.04
C ALA A 192 5.27 5.79 -3.05
N GLU A 193 6.60 5.80 -3.13
CA GLU A 193 7.33 6.61 -4.12
C GLU A 193 7.02 6.17 -5.56
N ARG A 194 6.99 4.86 -5.83
CA ARG A 194 6.69 4.32 -7.16
C ARG A 194 5.24 4.59 -7.57
N LEU A 195 4.28 4.47 -6.64
CA LEU A 195 2.87 4.81 -6.88
C LEU A 195 2.70 6.31 -7.19
N MET A 196 3.40 7.20 -6.48
CA MET A 196 3.43 8.63 -6.81
C MET A 196 3.92 8.87 -8.24
N ARG A 197 5.00 8.20 -8.65
CA ARG A 197 5.54 8.30 -10.03
C ARG A 197 4.55 7.75 -11.05
N LEU A 198 3.89 6.62 -10.76
CA LEU A 198 2.87 6.03 -11.62
C LEU A 198 1.66 6.97 -11.78
N TYR A 199 1.24 7.60 -10.69
CA TYR A 199 0.18 8.62 -10.72
C TYR A 199 0.57 9.80 -11.62
N GLY A 200 1.82 10.27 -11.58
CA GLY A 200 2.37 11.28 -12.47
C GLY A 200 2.36 12.70 -11.88
N ASP A 201 2.12 12.87 -10.58
CA ASP A 201 2.16 14.17 -9.91
C ASP A 201 2.88 14.06 -8.55
N LYS A 202 4.01 14.76 -8.41
CA LYS A 202 4.82 14.74 -7.18
C LYS A 202 4.08 15.28 -5.95
N ARG A 203 3.03 16.09 -6.12
CA ARG A 203 2.24 16.67 -5.03
C ARG A 203 1.50 15.60 -4.21
N VAL A 204 1.26 14.42 -4.81
CA VAL A 204 0.58 13.30 -4.10
C VAL A 204 1.53 12.42 -3.28
N GLY A 205 2.81 12.76 -3.18
CA GLY A 205 3.79 11.96 -2.44
C GLY A 205 3.41 11.76 -0.97
N ALA A 206 3.00 12.82 -0.28
CA ALA A 206 2.56 12.75 1.11
C ALA A 206 1.33 11.84 1.29
N HIS A 207 0.41 11.81 0.32
CA HIS A 207 -0.78 10.97 0.32
C HIS A 207 -0.39 9.48 0.33
N PHE A 208 0.46 9.01 -0.59
CA PHE A 208 0.91 7.62 -0.62
C PHE A 208 1.76 7.25 0.60
N ASN A 209 2.60 8.17 1.08
CA ASN A 209 3.40 7.95 2.29
C ASN A 209 2.54 7.81 3.55
N ALA A 210 1.39 8.45 3.61
CA ALA A 210 0.46 8.35 4.75
C ALA A 210 -0.55 7.20 4.60
N ALA A 211 -0.76 6.66 3.41
CA ALA A 211 -1.78 5.66 3.14
C ALA A 211 -1.55 4.39 3.97
N PRO A 212 -2.55 3.90 4.70
CA PRO A 212 -2.47 2.63 5.41
C PRO A 212 -2.38 1.46 4.43
N VAL A 213 -1.84 0.34 4.93
CA VAL A 213 -1.61 -0.88 4.15
C VAL A 213 -2.50 -2.00 4.66
N VAL A 214 -3.11 -2.72 3.74
CA VAL A 214 -3.76 -4.01 3.99
C VAL A 214 -2.96 -5.08 3.25
N ILE A 215 -2.47 -6.07 3.98
CA ILE A 215 -1.80 -7.23 3.37
C ILE A 215 -2.86 -8.25 3.01
N VAL A 216 -2.89 -8.65 1.74
CA VAL A 216 -3.67 -9.80 1.26
C VAL A 216 -2.70 -10.88 0.87
N SER A 217 -2.72 -11.98 1.59
CA SER A 217 -1.81 -13.11 1.41
C SER A 217 -2.56 -14.31 0.87
N TYR A 218 -2.01 -14.95 -0.15
CA TYR A 218 -2.54 -16.19 -0.69
C TYR A 218 -1.51 -17.31 -0.56
N SER A 219 -1.95 -18.48 -0.07
CA SER A 219 -1.13 -19.70 -0.05
C SER A 219 0.27 -19.43 0.57
N GLY A 220 1.35 -19.76 -0.14
CA GLY A 220 2.73 -19.55 0.27
C GLY A 220 3.12 -18.12 0.64
N GLY A 221 2.33 -17.11 0.31
CA GLY A 221 2.54 -15.72 0.73
C GLY A 221 2.52 -15.51 2.25
N TYR A 222 2.02 -16.51 3.02
CA TYR A 222 1.94 -16.45 4.49
C TYR A 222 3.30 -16.15 5.14
N LEU A 223 4.38 -16.75 4.65
CA LEU A 223 5.69 -16.64 5.26
C LEU A 223 6.22 -15.21 5.17
N SER A 224 6.08 -14.58 4.01
CA SER A 224 6.40 -13.15 3.82
C SER A 224 5.54 -12.25 4.70
N THR A 225 4.25 -12.58 4.86
CA THR A 225 3.33 -11.88 5.75
C THR A 225 3.76 -12.01 7.22
N ALA A 226 3.96 -13.22 7.69
CA ALA A 226 4.32 -13.52 9.09
C ALA A 226 5.57 -12.76 9.54
N TYR A 227 6.64 -12.84 8.77
CA TYR A 227 7.89 -12.13 9.10
C TYR A 227 7.80 -10.62 8.89
N GLY A 228 7.05 -10.17 7.88
CA GLY A 228 6.74 -8.75 7.68
C GLY A 228 6.01 -8.15 8.89
N LEU A 229 5.05 -8.88 9.45
CA LEU A 229 4.32 -8.47 10.65
C LEU A 229 5.20 -8.49 11.91
N GLN A 230 6.04 -9.53 12.07
CA GLN A 230 6.87 -9.71 13.26
C GLN A 230 7.99 -8.68 13.36
N ARG A 231 8.73 -8.46 12.27
CA ARG A 231 9.98 -7.67 12.29
C ARG A 231 10.12 -6.64 11.18
N GLY A 232 9.12 -6.52 10.32
CA GLY A 232 9.20 -5.70 9.11
C GLY A 232 9.23 -4.19 9.32
N GLY A 233 9.06 -3.68 10.54
CA GLY A 233 9.25 -2.26 10.88
C GLY A 233 8.08 -1.33 10.51
N ALA A 234 6.93 -1.86 10.05
CA ALA A 234 5.78 -1.06 9.61
C ALA A 234 4.53 -1.18 10.53
N PRO A 235 4.67 -1.14 11.87
CA PRO A 235 3.57 -1.48 12.76
C PRO A 235 2.37 -0.54 12.67
N TYR A 236 2.58 0.73 12.33
CA TYR A 236 1.51 1.71 12.23
C TYR A 236 0.90 1.82 10.81
N ARG A 237 1.61 1.31 9.80
CA ARG A 237 1.14 1.32 8.41
C ARG A 237 0.20 0.16 8.13
N VAL A 238 0.48 -1.04 8.64
CA VAL A 238 -0.36 -2.23 8.42
C VAL A 238 -1.60 -2.16 9.31
N LYS A 239 -2.77 -2.00 8.68
CA LYS A 239 -4.08 -1.88 9.33
C LYS A 239 -4.96 -3.11 9.17
N GLY A 240 -4.60 -4.03 8.30
CA GLY A 240 -5.37 -5.25 8.10
C GLY A 240 -4.55 -6.35 7.46
N VAL A 241 -4.95 -7.57 7.76
CA VAL A 241 -4.43 -8.79 7.14
C VAL A 241 -5.61 -9.63 6.68
N VAL A 242 -5.58 -10.04 5.43
CA VAL A 242 -6.51 -10.99 4.83
C VAL A 242 -5.70 -12.20 4.37
N LEU A 243 -5.98 -13.35 4.92
CA LEU A 243 -5.37 -14.63 4.55
C LEU A 243 -6.35 -15.41 3.69
N LEU A 244 -5.95 -15.72 2.49
CA LEU A 244 -6.70 -16.52 1.52
C LEU A 244 -6.03 -17.89 1.43
N ASP A 245 -6.51 -18.83 2.22
CA ASP A 245 -5.94 -20.18 2.41
C ASP A 245 -4.40 -20.14 2.57
N SER A 246 -3.96 -19.30 3.52
CA SER A 246 -2.59 -18.79 3.62
C SER A 246 -2.09 -18.81 5.06
N LEU A 247 -2.35 -19.91 5.80
CA LEU A 247 -1.88 -20.08 7.18
C LEU A 247 -1.29 -21.49 7.36
N TYR A 248 -0.11 -21.69 6.76
CA TYR A 248 0.61 -22.96 6.81
C TYR A 248 1.66 -23.05 7.93
N GLY A 249 1.69 -22.06 8.85
CA GLY A 249 2.64 -21.99 9.95
C GLY A 249 2.82 -20.56 10.46
N ASP A 250 3.75 -20.40 11.42
CA ASP A 250 4.08 -19.09 12.01
C ASP A 250 2.90 -18.39 12.69
N GLU A 251 1.94 -19.13 13.22
CA GLU A 251 0.68 -18.67 13.84
C GLU A 251 0.96 -17.75 15.05
N ASP A 252 2.06 -17.97 15.74
CA ASP A 252 2.53 -17.15 16.85
C ASP A 252 2.74 -15.68 16.44
N LYS A 253 3.21 -15.43 15.22
CA LYS A 253 3.46 -14.10 14.66
C LYS A 253 2.16 -13.38 14.33
N PHE A 254 1.20 -14.10 13.74
CA PHE A 254 -0.15 -13.58 13.49
C PHE A 254 -0.89 -13.27 14.79
N ALA A 255 -0.81 -14.18 15.79
CA ALA A 255 -1.41 -13.98 17.10
C ALA A 255 -0.78 -12.79 17.84
N ALA A 256 0.54 -12.63 17.77
CA ALA A 256 1.24 -11.50 18.37
C ALA A 256 0.84 -10.17 17.70
N TRP A 257 0.74 -10.14 16.36
CA TRP A 257 0.30 -8.97 15.62
C TRP A 257 -1.16 -8.61 15.96
N ALA A 258 -2.08 -9.59 15.95
CA ALA A 258 -3.48 -9.38 16.29
C ALA A 258 -3.64 -8.81 17.71
N ALA A 259 -2.85 -9.32 18.67
CA ALA A 259 -2.83 -8.81 20.04
C ALA A 259 -2.35 -7.35 20.12
N ALA A 260 -1.25 -7.04 19.44
CA ALA A 260 -0.71 -5.69 19.39
C ALA A 260 -1.62 -4.70 18.64
N ARG A 261 -2.46 -5.18 17.74
CA ARG A 261 -3.34 -4.40 16.88
C ARG A 261 -4.84 -4.50 17.19
N ARG A 262 -5.20 -5.10 18.31
CA ARG A 262 -6.60 -5.37 18.71
C ARG A 262 -7.55 -4.17 18.66
N GLN A 263 -7.03 -2.93 18.69
CA GLN A 263 -7.84 -1.70 18.61
C GLN A 263 -7.66 -0.93 17.30
N THR A 264 -6.68 -1.30 16.46
CA THR A 264 -6.28 -0.50 15.30
C THR A 264 -6.17 -1.29 14.01
N GLY A 265 -6.25 -2.61 14.08
CA GLY A 265 -6.14 -3.52 12.94
C GLY A 265 -7.24 -4.56 12.91
N PHE A 266 -7.36 -5.28 11.79
CA PHE A 266 -8.25 -6.42 11.63
C PHE A 266 -7.51 -7.62 11.01
N LEU A 267 -8.02 -8.83 11.27
CA LEU A 267 -7.56 -10.08 10.66
C LEU A 267 -8.77 -10.85 10.13
N LEU A 268 -8.73 -11.19 8.84
CA LEU A 268 -9.67 -12.13 8.22
C LEU A 268 -8.86 -13.31 7.68
N SER A 269 -9.16 -14.52 8.14
CA SER A 269 -8.63 -15.74 7.56
C SER A 269 -9.78 -16.54 6.96
N ALA A 270 -9.78 -16.65 5.63
CA ALA A 270 -10.64 -17.55 4.90
C ALA A 270 -9.80 -18.75 4.45
N TYR A 271 -10.30 -19.97 4.65
CA TYR A 271 -9.48 -21.15 4.51
C TYR A 271 -10.24 -22.39 4.05
N THR A 272 -9.49 -23.31 3.45
CA THR A 272 -9.94 -24.67 3.12
C THR A 272 -9.37 -25.68 4.13
N ASP A 273 -9.64 -26.94 3.88
CA ASP A 273 -9.03 -28.03 4.66
C ASP A 273 -7.48 -28.01 4.60
N SER A 274 -6.89 -27.39 3.57
CA SER A 274 -5.42 -27.26 3.42
C SER A 274 -4.75 -26.53 4.57
N THR A 275 -5.43 -25.54 5.17
CA THR A 275 -4.87 -24.73 6.28
C THR A 275 -5.74 -24.78 7.53
N ARG A 276 -6.62 -25.77 7.66
CA ARG A 276 -7.50 -25.94 8.82
C ARG A 276 -6.73 -26.00 10.13
N ASP A 277 -5.68 -26.80 10.20
CA ASP A 277 -4.89 -26.99 11.42
C ASP A 277 -4.18 -25.71 11.85
N GLY A 278 -3.60 -24.96 10.91
CA GLY A 278 -2.99 -23.65 11.16
C GLY A 278 -4.02 -22.65 11.71
N ASN A 279 -5.23 -22.61 11.11
CA ASN A 279 -6.30 -21.74 11.59
C ASN A 279 -6.75 -22.13 13.01
N ALA A 280 -6.94 -23.42 13.31
CA ALA A 280 -7.26 -23.91 14.66
C ALA A 280 -6.14 -23.58 15.67
N ALA A 281 -4.88 -23.70 15.28
CA ALA A 281 -3.74 -23.31 16.10
C ALA A 281 -3.73 -21.81 16.40
N LEU A 282 -4.01 -20.95 15.41
CA LEU A 282 -4.13 -19.51 15.61
C LEU A 282 -5.31 -19.15 16.52
N GLU A 283 -6.48 -19.74 16.34
CA GLU A 283 -7.64 -19.57 17.23
C GLU A 283 -7.28 -19.89 18.69
N ASN A 284 -6.60 -21.01 18.93
CA ASN A 284 -6.13 -21.41 20.26
C ASN A 284 -5.14 -20.38 20.85
N LEU A 285 -4.22 -19.83 20.04
CA LEU A 285 -3.29 -18.79 20.46
C LEU A 285 -4.01 -17.49 20.82
N LEU A 286 -5.03 -17.10 20.06
CA LEU A 286 -5.86 -15.93 20.32
C LEU A 286 -6.68 -16.08 21.60
N ALA A 287 -7.31 -17.25 21.80
CA ALA A 287 -8.06 -17.56 23.00
C ALA A 287 -7.19 -17.46 24.27
N ARG A 288 -5.97 -18.01 24.24
CA ARG A 288 -5.00 -17.88 25.35
C ARG A 288 -4.61 -16.42 25.63
N ARG A 289 -4.63 -15.55 24.62
CA ARG A 289 -4.39 -14.10 24.74
C ARG A 289 -5.66 -13.30 25.05
N ARG A 290 -6.80 -13.95 25.26
CA ARG A 290 -8.12 -13.32 25.48
C ARG A 290 -8.52 -12.36 24.36
N ILE A 291 -8.19 -12.70 23.12
CA ILE A 291 -8.60 -11.98 21.92
C ILE A 291 -9.86 -12.66 21.39
N ARG A 292 -10.94 -11.88 21.25
CA ARG A 292 -12.19 -12.37 20.67
C ARG A 292 -12.05 -12.54 19.17
N TYR A 293 -12.64 -13.59 18.64
CA TYR A 293 -12.76 -13.84 17.21
C TYR A 293 -14.14 -14.43 16.88
N GLY A 294 -14.52 -14.39 15.62
CA GLY A 294 -15.74 -15.00 15.11
C GLY A 294 -15.42 -16.04 14.04
N ASN A 295 -16.30 -17.06 13.90
CA ASN A 295 -16.14 -18.15 12.91
C ASN A 295 -17.14 -17.99 11.75
N ALA A 296 -17.43 -16.75 11.38
CA ALA A 296 -18.28 -16.42 10.26
C ALA A 296 -17.78 -15.13 9.59
N LEU A 297 -18.17 -14.94 8.32
CA LEU A 297 -17.84 -13.71 7.58
C LEU A 297 -18.46 -12.50 8.29
N PRO A 298 -17.65 -11.52 8.72
CA PRO A 298 -18.16 -10.33 9.38
C PRO A 298 -18.86 -9.41 8.37
N LYS A 299 -19.76 -8.56 8.84
CA LYS A 299 -20.40 -7.53 7.98
C LYS A 299 -19.41 -6.48 7.51
N SER A 300 -18.38 -6.17 8.32
CA SER A 300 -17.41 -5.12 8.08
C SER A 300 -16.07 -5.49 8.73
N LEU A 301 -14.96 -5.09 8.10
CA LEU A 301 -13.60 -5.25 8.59
C LEU A 301 -13.15 -3.97 9.30
N THR A 302 -13.69 -3.76 10.49
CA THR A 302 -13.33 -2.63 11.37
C THR A 302 -12.15 -2.98 12.28
N PRO A 303 -11.46 -1.99 12.87
CA PRO A 303 -10.45 -2.25 13.90
C PRO A 303 -10.99 -3.16 15.01
N GLY A 304 -10.20 -4.15 15.38
CA GLY A 304 -10.55 -5.18 16.37
C GLY A 304 -11.28 -6.41 15.82
N THR A 305 -11.68 -6.38 14.55
CA THR A 305 -12.29 -7.58 13.92
C THR A 305 -11.22 -8.65 13.72
N VAL A 306 -11.49 -9.84 14.25
CA VAL A 306 -10.76 -11.07 13.93
C VAL A 306 -11.80 -12.12 13.53
N ALA A 307 -11.68 -12.68 12.34
CA ALA A 307 -12.65 -13.62 11.82
C ALA A 307 -12.00 -14.76 11.04
N PHE A 308 -12.56 -15.95 11.20
CA PHE A 308 -12.19 -17.17 10.51
C PHE A 308 -13.39 -17.66 9.69
N VAL A 309 -13.15 -18.02 8.43
CA VAL A 309 -14.20 -18.43 7.49
C VAL A 309 -13.78 -19.73 6.82
N SER A 310 -14.34 -20.85 7.24
CA SER A 310 -14.12 -22.13 6.56
C SER A 310 -14.92 -22.17 5.27
N CYS A 311 -14.27 -22.56 4.17
CA CYS A 311 -14.82 -22.49 2.82
C CYS A 311 -14.91 -23.84 2.12
N GLY A 312 -14.60 -24.94 2.81
CA GLY A 312 -14.74 -26.31 2.27
C GLY A 312 -13.43 -27.02 1.99
N GLY A 313 -13.45 -27.96 1.04
CA GLY A 313 -12.36 -28.90 0.79
C GLY A 313 -11.08 -28.28 0.21
N ALA A 314 -9.98 -29.03 0.34
CA ALA A 314 -8.66 -28.62 -0.12
C ALA A 314 -8.56 -28.42 -1.66
N ASP A 315 -9.47 -29.03 -2.42
CA ASP A 315 -9.60 -28.89 -3.87
C ASP A 315 -9.87 -27.45 -4.33
N LEU A 316 -10.46 -26.61 -3.46
CA LEU A 316 -10.71 -25.20 -3.74
C LEU A 316 -9.45 -24.33 -3.66
N HIS A 317 -8.33 -24.84 -3.13
CA HIS A 317 -7.11 -24.07 -2.93
C HIS A 317 -6.63 -23.34 -4.18
N GLY A 318 -6.60 -24.04 -5.32
CA GLY A 318 -6.07 -23.51 -6.59
C GLY A 318 -6.79 -22.24 -7.07
N ASP A 319 -8.09 -22.15 -6.83
CA ASP A 319 -8.95 -21.05 -7.26
C ASP A 319 -9.29 -20.05 -6.16
N PHE A 320 -8.70 -20.18 -4.98
CA PHE A 320 -9.12 -19.47 -3.77
C PHE A 320 -9.01 -17.93 -3.85
N VAL A 321 -8.25 -17.40 -4.81
CA VAL A 321 -8.19 -15.96 -5.11
C VAL A 321 -9.35 -15.50 -5.99
N THR A 322 -10.02 -16.42 -6.67
CA THR A 322 -11.16 -16.13 -7.56
C THR A 322 -12.48 -16.66 -7.00
N HIS A 323 -12.42 -17.79 -6.28
CA HIS A 323 -13.57 -18.47 -5.69
C HIS A 323 -13.19 -19.00 -4.29
N ALA A 324 -13.62 -18.27 -3.24
CA ALA A 324 -13.50 -18.70 -1.85
C ALA A 324 -14.92 -18.79 -1.23
N TRP A 325 -15.25 -18.01 -0.22
CA TRP A 325 -16.62 -17.86 0.27
C TRP A 325 -17.55 -17.13 -0.73
N THR A 326 -16.98 -16.57 -1.77
CA THR A 326 -17.65 -15.83 -2.85
C THR A 326 -16.77 -15.79 -4.07
N THR A 327 -17.34 -15.41 -5.20
CA THR A 327 -16.58 -14.99 -6.38
C THR A 327 -15.86 -13.68 -6.06
N ASP A 328 -14.62 -13.55 -6.55
CA ASP A 328 -13.78 -12.36 -6.34
C ASP A 328 -13.58 -11.99 -4.85
N PRO A 329 -13.00 -12.88 -4.02
CA PRO A 329 -12.87 -12.67 -2.58
C PRO A 329 -12.01 -11.46 -2.20
N VAL A 330 -11.01 -11.08 -3.00
CA VAL A 330 -10.22 -9.86 -2.78
C VAL A 330 -11.12 -8.62 -2.90
N LYS A 331 -11.91 -8.54 -3.96
CA LYS A 331 -12.91 -7.47 -4.15
C LYS A 331 -13.85 -7.39 -2.94
N ARG A 332 -14.38 -8.54 -2.51
CA ARG A 332 -15.32 -8.60 -1.40
C ARG A 332 -14.69 -8.18 -0.07
N ALA A 333 -13.49 -8.67 0.24
CA ALA A 333 -12.77 -8.30 1.45
C ALA A 333 -12.49 -6.79 1.50
N LEU A 334 -12.05 -6.19 0.39
CA LEU A 334 -11.81 -4.76 0.30
C LEU A 334 -13.09 -3.95 0.47
N ALA A 335 -14.20 -4.36 -0.16
CA ALA A 335 -15.50 -3.71 -0.02
C ALA A 335 -16.00 -3.65 1.43
N MET A 336 -15.59 -4.59 2.28
CA MET A 336 -15.94 -4.65 3.69
C MET A 336 -15.13 -3.68 4.57
N ILE A 337 -14.08 -3.03 4.06
CA ILE A 337 -13.27 -2.07 4.82
C ILE A 337 -13.94 -0.69 4.75
N PRO A 338 -14.36 -0.11 5.89
CA PRO A 338 -15.03 1.19 5.88
C PRO A 338 -14.05 2.36 5.69
N GLY A 339 -14.55 3.49 5.19
CA GLY A 339 -13.84 4.77 5.22
C GLY A 339 -12.97 5.09 4.00
N TYR A 340 -13.01 4.26 2.97
CA TYR A 340 -12.22 4.44 1.73
C TYR A 340 -13.09 4.46 0.48
N ASP A 341 -14.34 4.86 0.65
CA ASP A 341 -15.30 4.92 -0.44
C ASP A 341 -14.99 6.14 -1.31
N PRO A 342 -15.04 6.02 -2.66
CA PRO A 342 -15.02 7.19 -3.52
C PRO A 342 -16.25 8.05 -3.20
N VAL A 343 -16.09 9.37 -3.16
CA VAL A 343 -17.24 10.25 -2.99
C VAL A 343 -18.16 10.06 -4.20
N ALA A 344 -19.40 9.63 -3.96
CA ALA A 344 -20.43 9.63 -4.99
C ALA A 344 -20.48 11.02 -5.65
N PRO A 345 -20.56 11.13 -6.99
CA PRO A 345 -20.71 12.41 -7.64
C PRO A 345 -21.91 13.12 -6.99
N ARG A 346 -21.71 14.35 -6.50
CA ARG A 346 -22.79 15.16 -5.95
C ARG A 346 -23.89 15.23 -7.03
N THR A 347 -24.95 14.51 -6.84
CA THR A 347 -26.16 14.72 -7.63
C THR A 347 -26.57 16.16 -7.34
N LYS A 348 -26.60 17.00 -8.39
CA LYS A 348 -27.16 18.34 -8.24
C LYS A 348 -28.54 18.19 -7.57
N PRO A 349 -28.84 18.91 -6.49
CA PRO A 349 -30.18 18.87 -5.94
C PRO A 349 -31.15 19.20 -7.06
N ALA A 350 -32.20 18.41 -7.19
CA ALA A 350 -33.28 18.68 -8.14
C ALA A 350 -33.72 20.12 -7.95
N PRO A 351 -34.04 20.87 -9.04
CA PRO A 351 -34.55 22.21 -8.93
C PRO A 351 -35.77 22.17 -7.97
N ARG A 352 -35.73 22.97 -6.91
CA ARG A 352 -36.91 23.13 -6.05
C ARG A 352 -38.03 23.67 -6.93
N ASP A 353 -39.08 22.88 -7.10
CA ASP A 353 -40.27 23.32 -7.80
C ASP A 353 -40.69 24.67 -7.27
N ALA A 354 -40.86 25.63 -8.20
CA ALA A 354 -41.36 26.97 -7.86
C ALA A 354 -42.79 26.85 -7.27
N PRO A 355 -43.14 27.60 -6.24
CA PRO A 355 -44.40 27.48 -5.59
C PRO A 355 -45.53 27.76 -6.60
N HIS A 356 -46.45 26.82 -6.78
CA HIS A 356 -47.68 26.96 -7.57
C HIS A 356 -48.42 28.18 -7.08
N LYS A 357 -48.54 29.21 -7.93
CA LYS A 357 -49.45 30.35 -7.72
C LYS A 357 -50.89 29.84 -7.63
N ARG A 358 -51.45 29.82 -6.43
CA ARG A 358 -52.89 29.57 -6.24
C ARG A 358 -53.66 30.62 -7.00
N ALA A 359 -54.43 30.17 -8.02
CA ALA A 359 -55.41 31.01 -8.70
C ALA A 359 -56.50 31.45 -7.71
N ARG A 360 -56.59 32.77 -7.47
CA ARG A 360 -57.73 33.37 -6.75
C ARG A 360 -58.95 33.21 -7.66
N LYS A 361 -59.92 32.39 -7.27
CA LYS A 361 -61.29 32.47 -7.79
C LYS A 361 -61.89 33.78 -7.24
N LYS A 362 -62.30 34.66 -8.16
CA LYS A 362 -63.25 35.78 -7.85
C LYS A 362 -64.64 35.19 -7.81
N ALA A 363 -65.34 35.48 -6.72
CA ALA A 363 -66.79 35.36 -6.64
C ALA A 363 -67.44 36.61 -7.25
#